data_a8a47383d5f713a644400ce43524cc55
#
_entry.id   a8a47383d5f713a644400ce43524cc55
#
_cell.length_a   1.000
_cell.length_b   1.000
_cell.length_c   1.000
_cell.angle_alpha   90.00
_cell.angle_beta   90.00
_cell.angle_gamma   90.00
#
_symmetry.space_group_name_H-M   'P 1'
#
loop_
_entity.id
_entity.type
_entity.pdbx_description
1 polymer ?
#
loop_
_entity_poly.entity_id
_entity_poly.type
_entity_poly.pdbx_seq_one_letter_code
_entity_poly.pdbx_strand_id
1 'polypeptide(L)'
;MALKSSTPYHTLGSLASVGDVKLNYVLEGDPHKPLLALIPMARHNLTMWERLMPDLLSQFRVLRFDIRGMGRSTGGAPEGYCFEQYADDLAGLLTHCELGSAIVVGVAYGARTAAAFALRHPGRLAGLGLFDVSLAPPVDQKRQGVLGEAARAALAAAGQSPAPAERYWRFYEDRESADAMHRAHEGAPDLTEPLGAVQAPTLIACGAYDENLKEAQRIAAWVPPARFHLMPMTGHGSPVYRPAYVAALLAAHFGRPAPDLP
;
A
#
# COMPACT_ATOMS: atom_id res chain seq x y z
N MET A 1 -22.23 -5.68 14.41
CA MET A 1 -22.81 -4.33 14.41
C MET A 1 -21.84 -3.45 13.64
N ALA A 2 -22.12 -3.15 12.36
CA ALA A 2 -21.23 -2.40 11.50
C ALA A 2 -21.17 -0.95 11.99
N LEU A 3 -20.02 -0.48 12.44
CA LEU A 3 -19.75 0.92 12.70
C LEU A 3 -19.92 1.68 11.38
N LYS A 4 -21.05 2.36 11.23
CA LYS A 4 -21.19 3.42 10.21
C LYS A 4 -20.22 4.53 10.62
N SER A 5 -19.02 4.56 10.03
CA SER A 5 -18.17 5.74 10.11
C SER A 5 -18.94 6.89 9.44
N SER A 6 -19.53 7.76 10.23
CA SER A 6 -20.27 8.93 9.77
C SER A 6 -19.35 10.13 9.52
N THR A 7 -18.03 9.95 9.57
CA THR A 7 -17.09 11.04 9.34
C THR A 7 -16.91 11.24 7.84
N PRO A 8 -17.32 12.38 7.28
CA PRO A 8 -17.06 12.66 5.87
C PRO A 8 -15.54 12.62 5.63
N TYR A 9 -15.11 11.95 4.56
CA TYR A 9 -13.69 11.88 4.19
C TYR A 9 -12.98 13.26 4.21
N HIS A 10 -13.70 14.33 3.86
CA HIS A 10 -13.23 15.71 3.86
C HIS A 10 -12.68 16.23 5.20
N THR A 11 -12.97 15.56 6.31
CA THR A 11 -12.48 15.94 7.66
C THR A 11 -11.55 14.89 8.26
N LEU A 12 -11.30 13.78 7.57
CA LEU A 12 -10.47 12.71 8.08
C LEU A 12 -8.98 13.04 7.93
N GLY A 13 -8.25 13.00 9.04
CA GLY A 13 -6.81 13.14 9.10
C GLY A 13 -6.32 14.54 9.47
N SER A 14 -5.02 14.62 9.69
CA SER A 14 -4.24 15.83 9.96
C SER A 14 -3.33 16.14 8.78
N LEU A 15 -2.94 17.41 8.62
CA LEU A 15 -2.01 17.84 7.57
C LEU A 15 -0.62 18.04 8.16
N ALA A 16 0.37 17.32 7.64
CA ALA A 16 1.79 17.48 7.93
C ALA A 16 2.47 18.29 6.83
N SER A 17 3.24 19.31 7.17
CA SER A 17 4.13 20.00 6.20
C SER A 17 5.38 19.15 5.99
N VAL A 18 5.60 18.66 4.77
CA VAL A 18 6.73 17.82 4.38
C VAL A 18 7.32 18.39 3.08
N GLY A 19 8.51 18.98 3.16
CA GLY A 19 9.11 19.63 2.00
C GLY A 19 8.19 20.71 1.42
N ASP A 20 7.84 20.55 0.15
CA ASP A 20 6.99 21.48 -0.63
C ASP A 20 5.49 21.14 -0.58
N VAL A 21 5.10 20.08 0.14
CA VAL A 21 3.72 19.60 0.21
C VAL A 21 3.15 19.55 1.62
N LYS A 22 1.83 19.51 1.70
CA LYS A 22 1.10 19.11 2.91
C LYS A 22 0.50 17.73 2.70
N LEU A 23 0.89 16.78 3.52
CA LEU A 23 0.40 15.41 3.46
C LEU A 23 -0.72 15.20 4.47
N ASN A 24 -1.85 14.69 3.99
CA ASN A 24 -2.94 14.25 4.85
C ASN A 24 -2.64 12.85 5.39
N TYR A 25 -2.73 12.68 6.70
CA TYR A 25 -2.42 11.41 7.35
C TYR A 25 -3.32 11.12 8.54
N VAL A 26 -3.39 9.85 8.90
CA VAL A 26 -4.02 9.34 10.12
C VAL A 26 -3.05 8.37 10.79
N LEU A 27 -2.78 8.58 12.07
CA LEU A 27 -1.96 7.69 12.89
C LEU A 27 -2.82 7.14 14.03
N GLU A 28 -3.01 5.81 14.06
CA GLU A 28 -3.92 5.15 14.97
C GLU A 28 -3.27 3.93 15.64
N GLY A 29 -3.78 3.56 16.79
CA GLY A 29 -3.38 2.36 17.52
C GLY A 29 -2.40 2.60 18.67
N ASP A 30 -2.05 1.52 19.35
CA ASP A 30 -1.18 1.53 20.52
C ASP A 30 0.27 1.90 20.13
N PRO A 31 0.88 2.93 20.74
CA PRO A 31 2.25 3.36 20.44
C PRO A 31 3.33 2.31 20.74
N HIS A 32 3.03 1.27 21.52
CA HIS A 32 3.95 0.19 21.85
C HIS A 32 3.95 -0.97 20.84
N LYS A 33 3.02 -0.95 19.88
CA LYS A 33 2.96 -1.95 18.80
C LYS A 33 3.89 -1.58 17.64
N PRO A 34 4.30 -2.58 16.82
CA PRO A 34 5.06 -2.31 15.60
C PRO A 34 4.34 -1.31 14.70
N LEU A 35 5.07 -0.36 14.15
CA LEU A 35 4.51 0.64 13.24
C LEU A 35 4.34 0.05 11.83
N LEU A 36 3.14 0.16 11.29
CA LEU A 36 2.77 -0.22 9.93
C LEU A 36 2.42 1.05 9.15
N ALA A 37 3.17 1.37 8.10
CA ALA A 37 2.88 2.48 7.19
C ALA A 37 2.25 1.95 5.90
N LEU A 38 1.05 2.43 5.56
CA LEU A 38 0.23 1.95 4.45
C LEU A 38 0.19 2.96 3.31
N ILE A 39 0.68 2.57 2.14
CA ILE A 39 0.75 3.40 0.93
C ILE A 39 -0.34 2.96 -0.05
N PRO A 40 -1.29 3.85 -0.40
CA PRO A 40 -2.40 3.50 -1.28
C PRO A 40 -1.95 3.25 -2.73
N MET A 41 -2.79 2.56 -3.49
CA MET A 41 -2.58 2.43 -4.93
C MET A 41 -2.94 3.72 -5.67
N ALA A 42 -2.58 3.79 -6.96
CA ALA A 42 -2.87 4.93 -7.81
C ALA A 42 -4.33 5.37 -7.71
N ARG A 43 -4.56 6.69 -7.67
CA ARG A 43 -5.90 7.30 -7.63
C ARG A 43 -6.76 6.87 -6.44
N HIS A 44 -6.15 6.36 -5.37
CA HIS A 44 -6.83 6.07 -4.12
C HIS A 44 -6.22 6.92 -2.99
N ASN A 45 -7.04 7.18 -2.01
CA ASN A 45 -6.66 7.90 -0.80
C ASN A 45 -6.56 6.95 0.40
N LEU A 46 -6.17 7.46 1.54
CA LEU A 46 -5.92 6.69 2.77
C LEU A 46 -7.14 5.89 3.26
N THR A 47 -8.37 6.23 2.84
CA THR A 47 -9.58 5.53 3.27
C THR A 47 -9.76 4.17 2.59
N MET A 48 -9.00 3.84 1.55
CA MET A 48 -9.03 2.51 0.96
C MET A 48 -8.67 1.39 1.96
N TRP A 49 -7.97 1.74 3.03
CA TRP A 49 -7.52 0.84 4.07
C TRP A 49 -8.52 0.63 5.21
N GLU A 50 -9.64 1.40 5.26
CA GLU A 50 -10.58 1.40 6.37
C GLU A 50 -11.04 0.01 6.81
N ARG A 51 -11.30 -0.87 5.85
CA ARG A 51 -11.83 -2.21 6.15
C ARG A 51 -10.81 -3.15 6.77
N LEU A 52 -9.52 -2.82 6.66
CA LEU A 52 -8.45 -3.58 7.30
C LEU A 52 -8.20 -3.08 8.73
N MET A 53 -8.57 -1.83 9.05
CA MET A 53 -8.19 -1.18 10.29
C MET A 53 -8.61 -1.93 11.56
N PRO A 54 -9.85 -2.47 11.68
CA PRO A 54 -10.24 -3.20 12.89
C PRO A 54 -9.32 -4.38 13.20
N ASP A 55 -8.88 -5.12 12.16
CA ASP A 55 -7.99 -6.27 12.32
C ASP A 55 -6.53 -5.82 12.54
N LEU A 56 -6.05 -4.84 11.78
CA LEU A 56 -4.67 -4.36 11.86
C LEU A 56 -4.36 -3.69 13.21
N LEU A 57 -5.28 -2.91 13.76
CA LEU A 57 -5.08 -2.22 15.05
C LEU A 57 -4.94 -3.20 16.23
N SER A 58 -5.37 -4.44 16.07
CA SER A 58 -5.14 -5.50 17.06
C SER A 58 -3.64 -5.85 17.20
N GLN A 59 -2.83 -5.65 16.15
CA GLN A 59 -1.43 -6.07 16.07
C GLN A 59 -0.45 -4.91 15.87
N PHE A 60 -0.89 -3.81 15.27
CA PHE A 60 -0.03 -2.72 14.80
C PHE A 60 -0.49 -1.35 15.30
N ARG A 61 0.45 -0.42 15.37
CA ARG A 61 0.19 1.01 15.24
C ARG A 61 0.20 1.33 13.76
N VAL A 62 -0.80 2.03 13.22
CA VAL A 62 -0.96 2.19 11.77
C VAL A 62 -0.89 3.66 11.38
N LEU A 63 0.03 3.96 10.47
CA LEU A 63 0.11 5.22 9.74
C LEU A 63 -0.44 5.00 8.33
N ARG A 64 -1.47 5.71 7.95
CA ARG A 64 -1.99 5.77 6.58
C ARG A 64 -2.03 7.22 6.12
N PHE A 65 -1.71 7.47 4.87
CA PHE A 65 -1.61 8.83 4.34
C PHE A 65 -2.01 8.89 2.87
N ASP A 66 -2.33 10.08 2.41
CA ASP A 66 -2.54 10.37 1.00
C ASP A 66 -1.18 10.73 0.38
N ILE A 67 -0.80 10.05 -0.70
CA ILE A 67 0.40 10.42 -1.50
C ILE A 67 0.22 11.86 -2.02
N ARG A 68 1.31 12.59 -2.26
CA ARG A 68 1.25 13.96 -2.82
C ARG A 68 0.31 14.02 -4.03
N GLY A 69 -0.53 15.03 -4.08
CA GLY A 69 -1.54 15.23 -5.11
C GLY A 69 -2.75 14.31 -5.04
N MET A 70 -2.81 13.38 -4.03
CA MET A 70 -3.94 12.50 -3.82
C MET A 70 -4.75 12.92 -2.59
N GLY A 71 -6.02 12.53 -2.59
CA GLY A 71 -6.91 12.78 -1.46
C GLY A 71 -6.93 14.24 -1.06
N ARG A 72 -6.48 14.53 0.15
CA ARG A 72 -6.33 15.89 0.70
C ARG A 72 -4.88 16.38 0.75
N SER A 73 -3.93 15.59 0.24
CA SER A 73 -2.55 16.02 0.12
C SER A 73 -2.37 16.98 -1.04
N THR A 74 -1.55 18.02 -0.85
CA THR A 74 -1.23 18.97 -1.92
C THR A 74 -0.30 18.37 -2.96
N GLY A 75 -0.30 18.92 -4.17
CA GLY A 75 0.47 18.40 -5.31
C GLY A 75 1.97 18.68 -5.25
N GLY A 76 2.37 19.87 -4.89
CA GLY A 76 3.77 20.30 -4.97
C GLY A 76 4.27 20.54 -6.40
N ALA A 77 5.58 20.64 -6.57
CA ALA A 77 6.21 20.90 -7.86
C ALA A 77 6.08 19.69 -8.82
N PRO A 78 6.00 19.92 -10.15
CA PRO A 78 5.85 18.85 -11.14
C PRO A 78 6.95 17.79 -11.11
N GLU A 79 8.17 18.15 -10.76
CA GLU A 79 9.34 17.28 -10.65
C GLU A 79 9.22 16.29 -9.47
N GLY A 80 8.37 16.62 -8.49
CA GLY A 80 8.08 15.78 -7.33
C GLY A 80 7.19 14.57 -7.64
N TYR A 81 6.66 14.42 -8.86
CA TYR A 81 5.88 13.24 -9.23
C TYR A 81 6.80 12.11 -9.72
N CYS A 82 7.55 11.55 -8.78
CA CYS A 82 8.39 10.37 -8.98
C CYS A 82 8.40 9.50 -7.72
N PHE A 83 8.73 8.22 -7.85
CA PHE A 83 8.68 7.28 -6.73
C PHE A 83 9.72 7.57 -5.66
N GLU A 84 10.85 8.14 -6.04
CA GLU A 84 11.90 8.59 -5.14
C GLU A 84 11.40 9.70 -4.22
N GLN A 85 10.70 10.69 -4.78
CA GLN A 85 10.12 11.77 -3.97
C GLN A 85 8.99 11.27 -3.07
N TYR A 86 8.16 10.34 -3.53
CA TYR A 86 7.13 9.74 -2.68
C TYR A 86 7.73 8.95 -1.50
N ALA A 87 8.89 8.34 -1.70
CA ALA A 87 9.64 7.70 -0.63
C ALA A 87 10.19 8.73 0.37
N ASP A 88 10.72 9.85 -0.12
CA ASP A 88 11.22 10.96 0.71
C ASP A 88 10.05 11.63 1.48
N ASP A 89 8.88 11.76 0.87
CA ASP A 89 7.67 12.25 1.52
C ASP A 89 7.26 11.38 2.72
N LEU A 90 7.27 10.05 2.55
CA LEU A 90 7.00 9.14 3.68
C LEU A 90 8.06 9.27 4.78
N ALA A 91 9.34 9.38 4.42
CA ALA A 91 10.41 9.58 5.40
C ALA A 91 10.23 10.90 6.17
N GLY A 92 9.86 11.98 5.47
CA GLY A 92 9.51 13.27 6.07
C GLY A 92 8.28 13.19 6.99
N LEU A 93 7.25 12.46 6.57
CA LEU A 93 6.05 12.24 7.39
C LEU A 93 6.37 11.44 8.67
N LEU A 94 7.18 10.39 8.57
CA LEU A 94 7.67 9.65 9.75
C LEU A 94 8.42 10.57 10.70
N THR A 95 9.23 11.48 10.19
CA THR A 95 9.98 12.47 11.00
C THR A 95 9.03 13.47 11.65
N HIS A 96 8.04 14.01 10.89
CA HIS A 96 7.02 14.91 11.44
C HIS A 96 6.23 14.29 12.59
N CYS A 97 5.94 12.99 12.50
CA CYS A 97 5.22 12.25 13.55
C CYS A 97 6.13 11.71 14.68
N GLU A 98 7.42 12.06 14.69
CA GLU A 98 8.42 11.56 15.64
C GLU A 98 8.49 10.02 15.70
N LEU A 99 8.30 9.37 14.54
CA LEU A 99 8.31 7.93 14.40
C LEU A 99 9.69 7.43 13.94
N GLY A 100 10.07 6.26 14.39
CA GLY A 100 11.31 5.59 13.99
C GLY A 100 11.18 4.81 12.67
N SER A 101 11.60 3.54 12.68
CA SER A 101 11.42 2.63 11.55
C SER A 101 10.00 2.09 11.48
N ALA A 102 9.57 1.75 10.26
CA ALA A 102 8.24 1.23 9.98
C ALA A 102 8.29 -0.03 9.12
N ILE A 103 7.31 -0.90 9.29
CA ILE A 103 6.94 -1.88 8.27
C ILE A 103 6.19 -1.09 7.20
N VAL A 104 6.76 -1.02 5.98
CA VAL A 104 6.18 -0.23 4.88
C VAL A 104 5.47 -1.16 3.92
N VAL A 105 4.16 -0.94 3.77
CA VAL A 105 3.30 -1.77 2.93
C VAL A 105 2.66 -0.91 1.85
N GLY A 106 2.78 -1.35 0.62
CA GLY A 106 2.13 -0.71 -0.52
C GLY A 106 1.41 -1.70 -1.42
N VAL A 107 0.46 -1.21 -2.20
CA VAL A 107 -0.27 -2.00 -3.21
C VAL A 107 -0.16 -1.35 -4.58
N ALA A 108 0.17 -2.13 -5.60
CA ALA A 108 0.33 -1.67 -6.98
C ALA A 108 1.28 -0.46 -7.09
N TYR A 109 0.78 0.71 -7.42
CA TYR A 109 1.55 1.97 -7.44
C TYR A 109 2.23 2.26 -6.09
N GLY A 110 1.51 2.07 -4.99
CA GLY A 110 2.06 2.22 -3.64
C GLY A 110 3.12 1.17 -3.31
N ALA A 111 3.06 -0.03 -3.89
CA ALA A 111 4.11 -1.03 -3.72
C ALA A 111 5.42 -0.59 -4.37
N ARG A 112 5.36 0.10 -5.53
CA ARG A 112 6.53 0.70 -6.15
C ARG A 112 7.12 1.82 -5.28
N THR A 113 6.27 2.65 -4.66
CA THR A 113 6.72 3.65 -3.67
C THR A 113 7.37 2.98 -2.45
N ALA A 114 6.81 1.87 -1.94
CA ALA A 114 7.40 1.12 -0.84
C ALA A 114 8.76 0.52 -1.21
N ALA A 115 8.92 0.04 -2.43
CA ALA A 115 10.20 -0.42 -2.96
C ALA A 115 11.24 0.71 -3.03
N ALA A 116 10.85 1.88 -3.54
CA ALA A 116 11.72 3.06 -3.55
C ALA A 116 12.12 3.50 -2.13
N PHE A 117 11.18 3.44 -1.17
CA PHE A 117 11.46 3.74 0.25
C PHE A 117 12.49 2.76 0.83
N ALA A 118 12.35 1.47 0.55
CA ALA A 118 13.27 0.45 1.05
C ALA A 118 14.71 0.68 0.58
N LEU A 119 14.90 1.17 -0.64
CA LEU A 119 16.20 1.47 -1.22
C LEU A 119 16.80 2.79 -0.73
N ARG A 120 15.98 3.82 -0.56
CA ARG A 120 16.44 5.17 -0.18
C ARG A 120 16.60 5.35 1.32
N HIS A 121 15.77 4.67 2.12
CA HIS A 121 15.71 4.81 3.57
C HIS A 121 15.86 3.47 4.31
N PRO A 122 16.89 2.64 4.02
CA PRO A 122 17.02 1.29 4.59
C PRO A 122 17.07 1.32 6.12
N GLY A 123 17.65 2.35 6.74
CA GLY A 123 17.68 2.53 8.19
C GLY A 123 16.32 2.86 8.84
N ARG A 124 15.31 3.16 8.05
CA ARG A 124 13.94 3.45 8.48
C ARG A 124 12.97 2.30 8.15
N LEU A 125 13.47 1.20 7.58
CA LEU A 125 12.69 0.05 7.15
C LEU A 125 12.78 -1.07 8.18
N ALA A 126 11.66 -1.39 8.84
CA ALA A 126 11.54 -2.54 9.75
C ALA A 126 11.00 -3.80 9.05
N GLY A 127 10.33 -3.63 7.91
CA GLY A 127 9.79 -4.70 7.06
C GLY A 127 9.20 -4.12 5.79
N LEU A 128 9.06 -4.94 4.75
CA LEU A 128 8.55 -4.53 3.44
C LEU A 128 7.40 -5.43 2.99
N GLY A 129 6.24 -4.83 2.69
CA GLY A 129 5.09 -5.52 2.11
C GLY A 129 4.74 -5.00 0.72
N LEU A 130 4.83 -5.84 -0.29
CA LEU A 130 4.54 -5.49 -1.68
C LEU A 130 3.35 -6.31 -2.18
N PHE A 131 2.19 -5.66 -2.33
CA PHE A 131 0.97 -6.29 -2.81
C PHE A 131 0.70 -5.92 -4.27
N ASP A 132 0.37 -6.91 -5.10
CA ASP A 132 0.00 -6.73 -6.50
C ASP A 132 1.03 -5.88 -7.27
N VAL A 133 2.31 -6.08 -6.96
CA VAL A 133 3.43 -5.23 -7.40
C VAL A 133 3.85 -5.51 -8.84
N SER A 134 4.13 -4.42 -9.58
CA SER A 134 4.98 -4.42 -10.76
C SER A 134 6.03 -3.33 -10.63
N LEU A 135 7.28 -3.69 -10.87
CA LEU A 135 8.43 -2.76 -10.93
C LEU A 135 8.89 -2.51 -12.37
N ALA A 136 8.28 -3.20 -13.33
CA ALA A 136 8.42 -3.00 -14.77
C ALA A 136 7.42 -1.94 -15.30
N PRO A 137 7.50 -1.56 -16.58
CA PRO A 137 6.53 -0.66 -17.21
C PRO A 137 5.06 -1.10 -17.07
N PRO A 138 4.11 -0.18 -17.30
CA PRO A 138 2.68 -0.43 -17.07
C PRO A 138 2.13 -1.66 -17.79
N VAL A 139 1.25 -2.38 -17.12
CA VAL A 139 0.55 -3.57 -17.63
C VAL A 139 -0.63 -3.24 -18.53
N ASP A 140 -1.10 -4.23 -19.29
CA ASP A 140 -2.31 -4.11 -20.11
C ASP A 140 -3.56 -3.98 -19.21
N GLN A 141 -4.12 -2.77 -19.18
CA GLN A 141 -5.31 -2.43 -18.38
C GLN A 141 -6.56 -3.23 -18.80
N LYS A 142 -6.68 -3.60 -20.09
CA LYS A 142 -7.82 -4.39 -20.57
C LYS A 142 -7.74 -5.82 -20.06
N ARG A 143 -6.56 -6.41 -20.14
CA ARG A 143 -6.31 -7.76 -19.62
C ARG A 143 -6.51 -7.81 -18.10
N GLN A 144 -6.05 -6.80 -17.37
CA GLN A 144 -6.29 -6.66 -15.94
C GLN A 144 -7.80 -6.66 -15.61
N GLY A 145 -8.62 -5.97 -16.39
CA GLY A 145 -10.07 -5.97 -16.24
C GLY A 145 -10.69 -7.37 -16.39
N VAL A 146 -10.32 -8.11 -17.44
CA VAL A 146 -10.78 -9.49 -17.69
C VAL A 146 -10.40 -10.42 -16.56
N LEU A 147 -9.17 -10.34 -16.08
CA LEU A 147 -8.70 -11.14 -14.95
C LEU A 147 -9.45 -10.81 -13.66
N GLY A 148 -9.75 -9.53 -13.41
CA GLY A 148 -10.55 -9.10 -12.27
C GLY A 148 -11.98 -9.68 -12.29
N GLU A 149 -12.59 -9.83 -13.48
CA GLU A 149 -13.89 -10.51 -13.60
C GLU A 149 -13.80 -12.00 -13.33
N ALA A 150 -12.77 -12.65 -13.83
CA ALA A 150 -12.50 -14.06 -13.56
C ALA A 150 -12.28 -14.32 -12.06
N ALA A 151 -11.58 -13.43 -11.36
CA ALA A 151 -11.42 -13.50 -9.91
C ALA A 151 -12.76 -13.42 -9.17
N ARG A 152 -13.64 -12.49 -9.57
CA ARG A 152 -14.99 -12.37 -8.98
C ARG A 152 -15.83 -13.61 -9.22
N ALA A 153 -15.78 -14.16 -10.43
CA ALA A 153 -16.48 -15.41 -10.75
C ALA A 153 -15.96 -16.59 -9.91
N ALA A 154 -14.66 -16.71 -9.72
CA ALA A 154 -14.06 -17.75 -8.87
C ALA A 154 -14.48 -17.63 -7.41
N LEU A 155 -14.53 -16.40 -6.85
CA LEU A 155 -15.06 -16.12 -5.52
C LEU A 155 -16.52 -16.53 -5.38
N ALA A 156 -17.35 -16.15 -6.34
CA ALA A 156 -18.78 -16.48 -6.34
C ALA A 156 -19.01 -18.01 -6.40
N ALA A 157 -18.23 -18.71 -7.22
CA ALA A 157 -18.27 -20.19 -7.29
C ALA A 157 -17.89 -20.86 -5.94
N ALA A 158 -17.04 -20.20 -5.15
CA ALA A 158 -16.68 -20.63 -3.80
C ALA A 158 -17.64 -20.15 -2.71
N GLY A 159 -18.78 -19.56 -3.07
CA GLY A 159 -19.77 -18.99 -2.13
C GLY A 159 -19.28 -17.74 -1.39
N GLN A 160 -18.27 -17.06 -1.93
CA GLN A 160 -17.69 -15.85 -1.36
C GLN A 160 -18.01 -14.63 -2.24
N SER A 161 -17.91 -13.45 -1.67
CA SER A 161 -18.07 -12.19 -2.40
C SER A 161 -16.90 -11.26 -2.12
N PRO A 162 -16.42 -10.50 -3.13
CA PRO A 162 -15.46 -9.45 -2.88
C PRO A 162 -16.10 -8.32 -2.05
N ALA A 163 -15.30 -7.63 -1.27
CA ALA A 163 -15.75 -6.41 -0.62
C ALA A 163 -16.13 -5.37 -1.71
N PRO A 164 -17.26 -4.65 -1.55
CA PRO A 164 -17.66 -3.64 -2.52
C PRO A 164 -16.67 -2.47 -2.52
N ALA A 165 -16.42 -1.89 -3.70
CA ALA A 165 -15.62 -0.67 -3.81
C ALA A 165 -16.44 0.55 -3.39
N GLU A 166 -15.79 1.52 -2.73
CA GLU A 166 -16.41 2.76 -2.32
C GLU A 166 -15.93 3.94 -3.17
N ARG A 167 -16.85 4.84 -3.55
CA ARG A 167 -16.49 5.98 -4.41
C ARG A 167 -15.54 6.96 -3.73
N TYR A 168 -15.68 7.17 -2.42
CA TYR A 168 -14.85 8.11 -1.67
C TYR A 168 -13.39 7.67 -1.55
N TRP A 169 -13.04 6.42 -1.81
CA TRP A 169 -11.64 5.99 -1.88
C TRP A 169 -10.85 6.67 -3.01
N ARG A 170 -11.57 7.18 -4.03
CA ARG A 170 -11.00 7.88 -5.20
C ARG A 170 -11.25 9.38 -5.16
N PHE A 171 -11.56 9.93 -4.00
CA PHE A 171 -11.66 11.37 -3.84
C PHE A 171 -10.27 11.99 -3.77
N TYR A 172 -10.09 13.12 -4.43
CA TYR A 172 -8.92 14.00 -4.37
C TYR A 172 -9.38 15.44 -4.63
N GLU A 173 -8.77 16.39 -3.88
CA GLU A 173 -9.14 17.80 -3.95
C GLU A 173 -8.59 18.46 -5.23
N ASP A 174 -7.38 18.06 -5.65
CA ASP A 174 -6.70 18.57 -6.83
C ASP A 174 -6.65 17.51 -7.95
N ARG A 175 -7.49 17.71 -8.96
CA ARG A 175 -7.60 16.78 -10.09
C ARG A 175 -6.37 16.82 -10.99
N GLU A 176 -5.78 17.99 -11.21
CA GLU A 176 -4.60 18.15 -12.06
C GLU A 176 -3.40 17.40 -11.47
N SER A 177 -3.19 17.53 -10.16
CA SER A 177 -2.19 16.79 -9.42
C SER A 177 -2.42 15.28 -9.48
N ALA A 178 -3.69 14.83 -9.38
CA ALA A 178 -4.04 13.43 -9.51
C ALA A 178 -3.72 12.86 -10.90
N ASP A 179 -3.89 13.63 -11.94
CA ASP A 179 -3.53 13.24 -13.31
C ASP A 179 -2.00 13.29 -13.52
N ALA A 180 -1.29 14.19 -12.85
CA ALA A 180 0.17 14.24 -12.87
C ALA A 180 0.84 12.97 -12.31
N MET A 181 0.19 12.26 -11.39
CA MET A 181 0.66 10.99 -10.83
C MET A 181 1.01 9.95 -11.93
N HIS A 182 0.31 9.94 -13.06
CA HIS A 182 0.62 9.01 -14.14
C HIS A 182 2.02 9.21 -14.72
N ARG A 183 2.53 10.44 -14.70
CA ARG A 183 3.87 10.75 -15.21
C ARG A 183 4.99 10.06 -14.43
N ALA A 184 4.77 9.76 -13.15
CA ALA A 184 5.75 9.03 -12.36
C ALA A 184 6.01 7.59 -12.87
N HIS A 185 5.07 6.99 -13.62
CA HIS A 185 5.27 5.72 -14.28
C HIS A 185 6.10 5.83 -15.56
N GLU A 186 6.04 6.99 -16.21
CA GLU A 186 6.74 7.22 -17.47
C GLU A 186 8.24 7.35 -17.18
N GLY A 187 9.03 6.43 -17.74
CA GLY A 187 10.48 6.43 -17.54
C GLY A 187 10.97 5.99 -16.15
N ALA A 188 10.08 5.51 -15.28
CA ALA A 188 10.49 4.99 -13.98
C ALA A 188 11.39 3.75 -14.13
N PRO A 189 12.53 3.69 -13.41
CA PRO A 189 13.48 2.57 -13.54
C PRO A 189 12.88 1.26 -13.02
N ASP A 190 13.35 0.12 -13.52
CA ASP A 190 13.08 -1.18 -12.91
C ASP A 190 13.87 -1.29 -11.59
N LEU A 191 13.15 -1.43 -10.48
CA LEU A 191 13.72 -1.52 -9.14
C LEU A 191 13.98 -2.97 -8.70
N THR A 192 13.74 -3.97 -9.53
CA THR A 192 13.84 -5.38 -9.13
C THR A 192 15.26 -5.74 -8.70
N GLU A 193 16.26 -5.43 -9.53
CA GLU A 193 17.65 -5.74 -9.22
C GLU A 193 18.16 -5.01 -7.97
N PRO A 194 17.97 -3.69 -7.83
CA PRO A 194 18.35 -2.99 -6.61
C PRO A 194 17.72 -3.54 -5.33
N LEU A 195 16.46 -4.05 -5.38
CA LEU A 195 15.79 -4.64 -4.22
C LEU A 195 16.50 -5.89 -3.67
N GLY A 196 17.38 -6.52 -4.42
CA GLY A 196 18.23 -7.60 -3.92
C GLY A 196 19.11 -7.21 -2.72
N ALA A 197 19.34 -5.91 -2.51
CA ALA A 197 20.08 -5.39 -1.35
C ALA A 197 19.22 -5.29 -0.05
N VAL A 198 17.90 -5.43 -0.13
CA VAL A 198 17.01 -5.33 1.04
C VAL A 198 17.22 -6.51 1.98
N GLN A 199 17.47 -6.22 3.26
CA GLN A 199 17.68 -7.22 4.31
C GLN A 199 16.49 -7.35 5.28
N ALA A 200 15.56 -6.40 5.25
CA ALA A 200 14.39 -6.41 6.11
C ALA A 200 13.43 -7.56 5.74
N PRO A 201 12.71 -8.15 6.72
CA PRO A 201 11.66 -9.13 6.44
C PRO A 201 10.72 -8.62 5.34
N THR A 202 10.54 -9.40 4.28
CA THR A 202 9.79 -8.98 3.10
C THR A 202 8.68 -9.95 2.77
N LEU A 203 7.47 -9.42 2.58
CA LEU A 203 6.29 -10.14 2.07
C LEU A 203 5.97 -9.61 0.68
N ILE A 204 5.92 -10.51 -0.30
CA ILE A 204 5.41 -10.20 -1.63
C ILE A 204 4.16 -11.04 -1.86
N ALA A 205 3.01 -10.40 -2.06
CA ALA A 205 1.75 -11.07 -2.24
C ALA A 205 1.06 -10.60 -3.52
N CYS A 206 0.49 -11.54 -4.27
CA CYS A 206 -0.18 -11.20 -5.52
C CYS A 206 -1.37 -12.12 -5.77
N GLY A 207 -2.42 -11.57 -6.37
CA GLY A 207 -3.59 -12.33 -6.76
C GLY A 207 -3.31 -13.34 -7.86
N ALA A 208 -3.94 -14.53 -7.78
CA ALA A 208 -3.85 -15.56 -8.83
C ALA A 208 -4.42 -15.08 -10.19
N TYR A 209 -5.25 -14.06 -10.16
CA TYR A 209 -5.88 -13.40 -11.32
C TYR A 209 -5.39 -11.97 -11.50
N ASP A 210 -4.13 -11.70 -11.17
CA ASP A 210 -3.48 -10.40 -11.38
C ASP A 210 -2.50 -10.49 -12.56
N GLU A 211 -2.53 -9.49 -13.43
CA GLU A 211 -1.60 -9.35 -14.55
C GLU A 211 -0.15 -9.29 -14.06
N ASN A 212 0.07 -8.75 -12.85
CA ASN A 212 1.39 -8.60 -12.24
C ASN A 212 1.92 -9.90 -11.61
N LEU A 213 1.18 -11.02 -11.64
CA LEU A 213 1.57 -12.25 -10.93
C LEU A 213 2.98 -12.74 -11.28
N LYS A 214 3.30 -12.81 -12.57
CA LYS A 214 4.63 -13.27 -13.02
C LYS A 214 5.74 -12.33 -12.55
N GLU A 215 5.47 -11.05 -12.58
CA GLU A 215 6.39 -10.03 -12.12
C GLU A 215 6.61 -10.10 -10.61
N ALA A 216 5.55 -10.24 -9.83
CA ALA A 216 5.63 -10.40 -8.38
C ALA A 216 6.45 -11.66 -8.00
N GLN A 217 6.27 -12.77 -8.74
CA GLN A 217 7.07 -13.98 -8.56
C GLN A 217 8.57 -13.74 -8.88
N ARG A 218 8.88 -13.01 -9.97
CA ARG A 218 10.24 -12.63 -10.35
C ARG A 218 10.92 -11.81 -9.25
N ILE A 219 10.21 -10.80 -8.74
CA ILE A 219 10.72 -9.96 -7.66
C ILE A 219 10.98 -10.79 -6.39
N ALA A 220 10.06 -11.68 -6.03
CA ALA A 220 10.20 -12.52 -4.85
C ALA A 220 11.39 -13.49 -4.94
N ALA A 221 11.71 -13.98 -6.12
CA ALA A 221 12.87 -14.83 -6.34
C ALA A 221 14.20 -14.05 -6.26
N TRP A 222 14.15 -12.73 -6.47
CA TRP A 222 15.33 -11.87 -6.48
C TRP A 222 15.66 -11.28 -5.10
N VAL A 223 14.66 -11.05 -4.24
CA VAL A 223 14.84 -10.45 -2.90
C VAL A 223 15.06 -11.56 -1.86
N PRO A 224 16.28 -11.72 -1.28
CA PRO A 224 16.63 -12.91 -0.48
C PRO A 224 15.72 -13.16 0.73
N PRO A 225 15.29 -12.14 1.52
CA PRO A 225 14.42 -12.36 2.67
C PRO A 225 12.93 -12.44 2.31
N ALA A 226 12.57 -12.41 1.01
CA ALA A 226 11.17 -12.35 0.62
C ALA A 226 10.46 -13.69 0.77
N ARG A 227 9.24 -13.64 1.32
CA ARG A 227 8.26 -14.72 1.24
C ARG A 227 7.21 -14.34 0.20
N PHE A 228 7.04 -15.20 -0.80
CA PHE A 228 5.97 -15.03 -1.78
C PHE A 228 4.68 -15.69 -1.29
N HIS A 229 3.55 -14.96 -1.43
CA HIS A 229 2.22 -15.47 -1.14
C HIS A 229 1.28 -15.30 -2.33
N LEU A 230 0.84 -16.41 -2.92
CA LEU A 230 -0.20 -16.42 -3.94
C LEU A 230 -1.57 -16.32 -3.29
N MET A 231 -2.33 -15.27 -3.58
CA MET A 231 -3.69 -15.10 -3.08
C MET A 231 -4.70 -15.77 -4.04
N PRO A 232 -5.33 -16.90 -3.66
CA PRO A 232 -6.28 -17.57 -4.52
C PRO A 232 -7.52 -16.71 -4.75
N MET A 233 -8.16 -16.86 -5.91
CA MET A 233 -9.42 -16.16 -6.29
C MET A 233 -9.33 -14.62 -6.11
N THR A 234 -8.15 -14.05 -6.28
CA THR A 234 -7.89 -12.63 -6.06
C THR A 234 -7.32 -12.02 -7.33
N GLY A 235 -7.87 -10.88 -7.73
CA GLY A 235 -7.36 -10.02 -8.80
C GLY A 235 -6.55 -8.85 -8.25
N HIS A 236 -6.31 -7.86 -9.09
CA HIS A 236 -5.59 -6.63 -8.76
C HIS A 236 -6.33 -5.78 -7.72
N GLY A 237 -5.59 -5.14 -6.82
CA GLY A 237 -6.15 -4.32 -5.73
C GLY A 237 -6.62 -5.17 -4.55
N SER A 238 -5.88 -6.21 -4.22
CA SER A 238 -6.22 -7.21 -3.20
C SER A 238 -6.67 -6.65 -1.85
N PRO A 239 -6.09 -5.57 -1.27
CA PRO A 239 -6.56 -5.01 -0.01
C PRO A 239 -7.99 -4.44 -0.07
N VAL A 240 -8.39 -3.96 -1.25
CA VAL A 240 -9.73 -3.41 -1.46
C VAL A 240 -10.79 -4.50 -1.51
N TYR A 241 -10.49 -5.61 -2.22
CA TYR A 241 -11.47 -6.66 -2.47
C TYR A 241 -11.46 -7.80 -1.44
N ARG A 242 -10.33 -8.01 -0.77
CA ARG A 242 -10.10 -9.09 0.22
C ARG A 242 -9.49 -8.55 1.52
N PRO A 243 -10.09 -7.51 2.16
CA PRO A 243 -9.48 -6.79 3.28
C PRO A 243 -9.13 -7.71 4.47
N ALA A 244 -10.04 -8.57 4.90
CA ALA A 244 -9.78 -9.49 6.01
C ALA A 244 -8.65 -10.50 5.69
N TYR A 245 -8.58 -10.98 4.45
CA TYR A 245 -7.52 -11.88 4.02
C TYR A 245 -6.15 -11.21 4.06
N VAL A 246 -6.06 -9.97 3.55
CA VAL A 246 -4.83 -9.18 3.54
C VAL A 246 -4.41 -8.81 4.96
N ALA A 247 -5.35 -8.41 5.82
CA ALA A 247 -5.06 -8.09 7.22
C ALA A 247 -4.49 -9.31 7.97
N ALA A 248 -5.10 -10.50 7.79
CA ALA A 248 -4.61 -11.74 8.37
C ALA A 248 -3.19 -12.10 7.86
N LEU A 249 -2.92 -11.90 6.57
CA LEU A 249 -1.61 -12.15 5.99
C LEU A 249 -0.53 -11.22 6.55
N LEU A 250 -0.85 -9.93 6.69
CA LEU A 250 0.06 -8.94 7.32
C LEU A 250 0.33 -9.29 8.78
N ALA A 251 -0.71 -9.66 9.55
CA ALA A 251 -0.57 -10.08 10.93
C ALA A 251 0.28 -11.34 11.06
N ALA A 252 0.08 -12.34 10.20
CA ALA A 252 0.85 -13.58 10.21
C ALA A 252 2.33 -13.38 9.86
N HIS A 253 2.65 -12.40 9.02
CA HIS A 253 4.03 -12.18 8.56
C HIS A 253 4.80 -11.19 9.45
N PHE A 254 4.15 -10.12 9.91
CA PHE A 254 4.79 -9.02 10.63
C PHE A 254 4.29 -8.84 12.06
N GLY A 255 3.20 -9.50 12.45
CA GLY A 255 2.66 -9.42 13.80
C GLY A 255 3.60 -10.04 14.83
N ARG A 256 3.45 -9.64 16.08
CA ARG A 256 4.12 -10.34 17.17
C ARG A 256 3.48 -11.73 17.31
N PRO A 257 4.27 -12.80 17.51
CA PRO A 257 3.68 -14.06 17.93
C PRO A 257 2.86 -13.82 19.21
N ALA A 258 1.70 -14.48 19.30
CA ALA A 258 0.93 -14.48 20.54
C ALA A 258 1.89 -14.88 21.69
N PRO A 259 1.86 -14.18 22.84
CA PRO A 259 2.63 -14.62 23.99
C PRO A 259 2.20 -16.06 24.28
N ASP A 260 3.18 -16.96 24.47
CA ASP A 260 2.88 -18.29 24.97
C ASP A 260 2.07 -18.12 26.26
N LEU A 261 0.79 -18.44 26.22
CA LEU A 261 -0.03 -18.48 27.42
C LEU A 261 0.47 -19.63 28.27
N PRO A 262 0.71 -19.39 29.57
CA PRO A 262 1.21 -20.41 30.48
C PRO A 262 0.26 -21.60 30.66
#